data_e4c4b27b6562bf19b145530623aa4aee
#
_entry.id   e4c4b27b6562bf19b145530623aa4aee
#
_cell.length_a   1.000
_cell.length_b   1.000
_cell.length_c   1.000
_cell.angle_alpha   90.00
_cell.angle_beta   90.00
_cell.angle_gamma   90.00
#
_symmetry.space_group_name_H-M   'P 1'
#
loop_
_entity.id
_entity.type
_entity.pdbx_description
1 polymer ?
#
loop_
_entity_poly.entity_id
_entity_poly.type
_entity_poly.pdbx_seq_one_letter_code
_entity_poly.pdbx_strand_id
1 'polypeptide(L)'
;MGICPGTLNFQRLSAIKAILTGILDDQAKYHIQSAALMNRIERRLFTISTVLLIVSLLVFVTPWRNIELLVIVALAAIAVAIFGIRVTGDFEGQAERSEGAAAAIVDMRDAVVSDSITLPSLRARANTVYDIMLRDIVQWRYTTQSRPLAIPG
;
A
#
# COMPACT_ATOMS: atom_id res chain seq x y z
N MET A 1 -28.16 -37.69 -10.83
CA MET A 1 -27.74 -37.62 -9.42
C MET A 1 -28.09 -36.24 -8.89
N GLY A 2 -29.21 -36.12 -8.12
CA GLY A 2 -29.64 -34.87 -7.55
C GLY A 2 -28.74 -34.51 -6.37
N ILE A 3 -28.12 -33.32 -6.47
CA ILE A 3 -27.41 -32.71 -5.34
C ILE A 3 -28.49 -32.36 -4.32
N CYS A 4 -28.59 -33.12 -3.24
CA CYS A 4 -29.44 -32.74 -2.12
C CYS A 4 -29.03 -31.33 -1.67
N PRO A 5 -29.98 -30.37 -1.61
CA PRO A 5 -29.69 -29.07 -1.01
C PRO A 5 -29.39 -29.32 0.48
N GLY A 6 -28.08 -29.40 0.80
CA GLY A 6 -27.67 -29.55 2.18
C GLY A 6 -28.19 -28.39 2.97
N THR A 7 -29.05 -28.63 3.93
CA THR A 7 -29.48 -27.59 4.89
C THR A 7 -28.22 -27.04 5.54
N LEU A 8 -27.92 -25.76 5.21
CA LEU A 8 -26.82 -25.05 5.83
C LEU A 8 -27.15 -24.90 7.31
N ASN A 9 -26.59 -25.81 8.11
CA ASN A 9 -26.75 -25.81 9.55
C ASN A 9 -26.04 -24.61 10.14
N PHE A 10 -26.56 -24.02 11.21
CA PHE A 10 -25.97 -22.91 11.96
C PHE A 10 -24.46 -23.09 12.20
N GLN A 11 -24.01 -24.29 12.48
CA GLN A 11 -22.62 -24.67 12.69
C GLN A 11 -21.73 -24.39 11.43
N ARG A 12 -22.24 -24.66 10.24
CA ARG A 12 -21.55 -24.37 8.97
C ARG A 12 -21.52 -22.88 8.67
N LEU A 13 -22.62 -22.18 8.93
CA LEU A 13 -22.69 -20.73 8.75
C LEU A 13 -21.73 -20.01 9.72
N SER A 14 -21.65 -20.46 10.97
CA SER A 14 -20.68 -19.89 11.93
C SER A 14 -19.25 -20.15 11.53
N ALA A 15 -18.93 -21.34 10.98
CA ALA A 15 -17.61 -21.64 10.44
C ALA A 15 -17.26 -20.74 9.24
N ILE A 16 -18.19 -20.52 8.31
CA ILE A 16 -18.00 -19.61 7.18
C ILE A 16 -17.77 -18.18 7.67
N LYS A 17 -18.56 -17.72 8.65
CA LYS A 17 -18.37 -16.40 9.27
C LYS A 17 -16.98 -16.26 9.88
N ALA A 18 -16.52 -17.26 10.63
CA ALA A 18 -15.20 -17.27 11.24
C ALA A 18 -14.07 -17.23 10.20
N ILE A 19 -14.20 -18.01 9.11
CA ILE A 19 -13.24 -17.98 8.01
C ILE A 19 -13.21 -16.61 7.34
N LEU A 20 -14.38 -16.04 7.03
CA LEU A 20 -14.46 -14.71 6.41
C LEU A 20 -13.84 -13.63 7.30
N THR A 21 -14.13 -13.65 8.60
CA THR A 21 -13.52 -12.73 9.56
C THR A 21 -12.00 -12.89 9.62
N GLY A 22 -11.49 -14.12 9.62
CA GLY A 22 -10.06 -14.39 9.60
C GLY A 22 -9.38 -13.85 8.35
N ILE A 23 -9.99 -14.04 7.17
CA ILE A 23 -9.48 -13.47 5.90
C ILE A 23 -9.43 -11.94 5.97
N LEU A 24 -10.48 -11.30 6.50
CA LEU A 24 -10.53 -9.84 6.63
C LEU A 24 -9.47 -9.32 7.61
N ASP A 25 -9.26 -10.00 8.74
CA ASP A 25 -8.21 -9.65 9.70
C ASP A 25 -6.80 -9.74 9.07
N ASP A 26 -6.53 -10.80 8.32
CA ASP A 26 -5.24 -10.98 7.64
C ASP A 26 -5.02 -9.92 6.55
N GLN A 27 -6.05 -9.60 5.77
CA GLN A 27 -5.98 -8.55 4.73
C GLN A 27 -5.82 -7.16 5.34
N ALA A 28 -6.55 -6.83 6.38
CA ALA A 28 -6.39 -5.56 7.09
C ALA A 28 -4.97 -5.40 7.63
N LYS A 29 -4.43 -6.43 8.27
CA LYS A 29 -3.05 -6.45 8.76
C LYS A 29 -2.03 -6.27 7.65
N TYR A 30 -2.22 -6.94 6.50
CA TYR A 30 -1.37 -6.79 5.34
C TYR A 30 -1.33 -5.33 4.85
N HIS A 31 -2.49 -4.70 4.68
CA HIS A 31 -2.57 -3.31 4.21
C HIS A 31 -1.98 -2.31 5.21
N ILE A 32 -2.20 -2.51 6.52
CA ILE A 32 -1.58 -1.69 7.58
C ILE A 32 -0.05 -1.81 7.53
N GLN A 33 0.48 -3.02 7.39
CA GLN A 33 1.92 -3.23 7.31
C GLN A 33 2.52 -2.66 6.03
N SER A 34 1.82 -2.79 4.91
CA SER A 34 2.22 -2.22 3.62
C SER A 34 2.28 -0.70 3.69
N ALA A 35 1.25 -0.05 4.23
CA ALA A 35 1.23 1.40 4.43
C ALA A 35 2.39 1.88 5.32
N ALA A 36 2.61 1.20 6.46
CA ALA A 36 3.70 1.52 7.36
C ALA A 36 5.08 1.37 6.69
N LEU A 37 5.26 0.35 5.82
CA LEU A 37 6.49 0.15 5.06
C LEU A 37 6.70 1.29 4.05
N MET A 38 5.68 1.64 3.27
CA MET A 38 5.75 2.71 2.27
C MET A 38 6.05 4.07 2.91
N ASN A 39 5.36 4.40 4.01
CA ASN A 39 5.61 5.61 4.79
C ASN A 39 7.05 5.65 5.36
N ARG A 40 7.59 4.49 5.78
CA ARG A 40 8.97 4.40 6.26
C ARG A 40 9.99 4.63 5.14
N ILE A 41 9.76 4.03 3.97
CA ILE A 41 10.62 4.22 2.79
C ILE A 41 10.60 5.69 2.38
N GLU A 42 9.42 6.28 2.22
CA GLU A 42 9.25 7.67 1.85
C GLU A 42 10.00 8.62 2.81
N ARG A 43 9.82 8.44 4.11
CA ARG A 43 10.48 9.26 5.13
C ARG A 43 12.02 9.11 5.09
N ARG A 44 12.52 7.88 4.87
CA ARG A 44 13.97 7.65 4.76
C ARG A 44 14.55 8.31 3.51
N LEU A 45 13.91 8.15 2.36
CA LEU A 45 14.35 8.77 1.12
C LEU A 45 14.32 10.30 1.23
N PHE A 46 13.28 10.85 1.84
CA PHE A 46 13.19 12.29 2.13
C PHE A 46 14.35 12.76 2.99
N THR A 47 14.60 12.09 4.11
CA THR A 47 15.67 12.46 5.03
C THR A 47 17.04 12.38 4.34
N ILE A 48 17.32 11.30 3.59
CA ILE A 48 18.60 11.12 2.89
C ILE A 48 18.78 12.22 1.85
N SER A 49 17.79 12.50 1.01
CA SER A 49 17.89 13.54 -0.01
C SER A 49 18.10 14.93 0.59
N THR A 50 17.40 15.23 1.68
CA THR A 50 17.53 16.51 2.40
C THR A 50 18.93 16.67 3.02
N VAL A 51 19.44 15.63 3.67
CA VAL A 51 20.81 15.64 4.25
C VAL A 51 21.86 15.82 3.15
N LEU A 52 21.74 15.12 2.02
CA LEU A 52 22.65 15.27 0.90
C LEU A 52 22.64 16.70 0.33
N LEU A 53 21.48 17.31 0.22
CA LEU A 53 21.38 18.71 -0.21
C LEU A 53 22.02 19.69 0.78
N ILE A 54 21.80 19.50 2.09
CA ILE A 54 22.41 20.33 3.12
C ILE A 54 23.94 20.17 3.11
N VAL A 55 24.43 18.92 3.01
CA VAL A 55 25.89 18.67 2.93
C VAL A 55 26.48 19.29 1.67
N SER A 56 25.83 19.18 0.52
CA SER A 56 26.22 19.85 -0.72
C SER A 56 26.37 21.36 -0.53
N LEU A 57 25.39 21.98 0.14
CA LEU A 57 25.41 23.41 0.42
C LEU A 57 26.52 23.81 1.37
N LEU A 58 26.77 23.03 2.42
CA LEU A 58 27.85 23.25 3.38
C LEU A 58 29.23 23.14 2.71
N VAL A 59 29.43 22.15 1.86
CA VAL A 59 30.67 22.00 1.08
C VAL A 59 30.86 23.21 0.15
N PHE A 60 29.80 23.72 -0.45
CA PHE A 60 29.87 24.90 -1.34
C PHE A 60 30.35 26.18 -0.62
N VAL A 61 30.02 26.34 0.66
CA VAL A 61 30.37 27.53 1.45
C VAL A 61 31.80 27.46 2.02
N THR A 62 32.42 26.27 2.09
CA THR A 62 33.77 26.10 2.65
C THR A 62 34.85 26.31 1.59
N PRO A 63 35.95 27.04 1.85
CA PRO A 63 36.95 27.37 0.82
C PRO A 63 38.01 26.25 0.60
N TRP A 64 37.60 25.10 0.12
CA TRP A 64 38.49 23.95 -0.20
C TRP A 64 38.74 23.88 -1.71
N ARG A 65 39.92 24.07 -2.12
CA ARG A 65 40.29 24.60 -3.45
C ARG A 65 40.28 23.66 -4.66
N ASN A 66 40.17 22.34 -4.62
CA ASN A 66 40.30 21.52 -5.85
C ASN A 66 39.40 20.28 -5.96
N ILE A 67 38.71 19.84 -4.90
CA ILE A 67 37.88 18.63 -4.93
C ILE A 67 36.39 18.99 -4.86
N GLU A 68 36.11 20.24 -4.55
CA GLU A 68 34.77 20.76 -4.21
C GLU A 68 33.74 20.60 -5.31
N LEU A 69 34.06 20.98 -6.51
CA LEU A 69 33.08 21.00 -7.61
C LEU A 69 32.58 19.59 -7.93
N LEU A 70 33.49 18.61 -7.98
CA LEU A 70 33.16 17.22 -8.26
C LEU A 70 32.28 16.61 -7.15
N VAL A 71 32.64 16.89 -5.88
CA VAL A 71 31.88 16.37 -4.72
C VAL A 71 30.50 17.01 -4.66
N ILE A 72 30.38 18.33 -4.86
CA ILE A 72 29.10 19.04 -4.86
C ILE A 72 28.21 18.50 -5.98
N VAL A 73 28.71 18.37 -7.19
CA VAL A 73 27.95 17.86 -8.34
C VAL A 73 27.53 16.42 -8.10
N ALA A 74 28.40 15.56 -7.56
CA ALA A 74 28.05 14.18 -7.25
C ALA A 74 26.97 14.09 -6.17
N LEU A 75 27.08 14.84 -5.08
CA LEU A 75 26.08 14.84 -4.01
C LEU A 75 24.73 15.38 -4.50
N ALA A 76 24.75 16.45 -5.28
CA ALA A 76 23.53 17.01 -5.87
C ALA A 76 22.88 16.03 -6.85
N ALA A 77 23.66 15.37 -7.69
CA ALA A 77 23.16 14.36 -8.64
C ALA A 77 22.50 13.20 -7.91
N ILE A 78 23.10 12.69 -6.83
CA ILE A 78 22.52 11.62 -6.00
C ILE A 78 21.23 12.11 -5.34
N ALA A 79 21.20 13.33 -4.80
CA ALA A 79 20.00 13.88 -4.18
C ALA A 79 18.84 14.00 -5.20
N VAL A 80 19.12 14.45 -6.41
CA VAL A 80 18.14 14.55 -7.51
C VAL A 80 17.66 13.15 -7.93
N ALA A 81 18.56 12.17 -8.02
CA ALA A 81 18.20 10.79 -8.35
C ALA A 81 17.26 10.19 -7.29
N ILE A 82 17.54 10.40 -5.99
CA ILE A 82 16.67 9.96 -4.89
C ILE A 82 15.32 10.65 -4.96
N PHE A 83 15.29 11.95 -5.24
CA PHE A 83 14.04 12.69 -5.45
C PHE A 83 13.24 12.13 -6.63
N GLY A 84 13.90 11.81 -7.74
CA GLY A 84 13.28 11.16 -8.89
C GLY A 84 12.65 9.80 -8.52
N ILE A 85 13.34 8.97 -7.73
CA ILE A 85 12.82 7.71 -7.23
C ILE A 85 11.56 7.93 -6.36
N ARG A 86 11.55 8.95 -5.50
CA ARG A 86 10.40 9.29 -4.66
C ARG A 86 9.18 9.66 -5.50
N VAL A 87 9.36 10.57 -6.45
CA VAL A 87 8.27 11.05 -7.32
C VAL A 87 7.74 9.92 -8.20
N THR A 88 8.64 9.10 -8.77
CA THR A 88 8.24 7.99 -9.64
C THR A 88 7.63 6.84 -8.84
N GLY A 89 8.14 6.58 -7.64
CA GLY A 89 7.68 5.49 -6.78
C GLY A 89 6.29 5.73 -6.16
N ASP A 90 5.88 7.00 -6.00
CA ASP A 90 4.59 7.38 -5.39
C ASP A 90 4.30 6.64 -4.09
N PHE A 91 5.32 6.57 -3.22
CA PHE A 91 5.22 5.82 -1.97
C PHE A 91 4.16 6.37 -1.03
N GLU A 92 3.98 7.69 -1.00
CA GLU A 92 2.95 8.37 -0.22
C GLU A 92 1.56 7.99 -0.71
N GLY A 93 1.29 8.08 -2.01
CA GLY A 93 -0.01 7.69 -2.57
C GLY A 93 -0.29 6.19 -2.42
N GLN A 94 0.75 5.33 -2.44
CA GLN A 94 0.58 3.90 -2.14
C GLN A 94 0.25 3.66 -0.66
N ALA A 95 0.87 4.41 0.25
CA ALA A 95 0.57 4.32 1.68
C ALA A 95 -0.88 4.74 1.96
N GLU A 96 -1.32 5.89 1.43
CA GLU A 96 -2.69 6.38 1.59
C GLU A 96 -3.74 5.39 1.05
N ARG A 97 -3.48 4.80 -0.12
CA ARG A 97 -4.36 3.77 -0.69
C ARG A 97 -4.45 2.54 0.20
N SER A 98 -3.30 2.08 0.73
CA SER A 98 -3.27 0.93 1.64
C SER A 98 -3.98 1.23 2.97
N GLU A 99 -3.84 2.45 3.51
CA GLU A 99 -4.57 2.89 4.71
C GLU A 99 -6.08 2.93 4.45
N GLY A 100 -6.51 3.47 3.31
CA GLY A 100 -7.91 3.49 2.92
C GLY A 100 -8.50 2.09 2.72
N ALA A 101 -7.75 1.19 2.10
CA ALA A 101 -8.14 -0.21 1.96
C ALA A 101 -8.24 -0.91 3.32
N ALA A 102 -7.27 -0.71 4.21
CA ALA A 102 -7.29 -1.25 5.56
C ALA A 102 -8.53 -0.79 6.34
N ALA A 103 -8.85 0.51 6.31
CA ALA A 103 -10.04 1.05 6.97
C ALA A 103 -11.33 0.42 6.43
N ALA A 104 -11.49 0.33 5.11
CA ALA A 104 -12.65 -0.28 4.49
C ALA A 104 -12.81 -1.78 4.85
N ILE A 105 -11.69 -2.51 4.97
CA ILE A 105 -11.68 -3.92 5.35
C ILE A 105 -12.05 -4.07 6.84
N VAL A 106 -11.54 -3.19 7.72
CA VAL A 106 -11.89 -3.20 9.15
C VAL A 106 -13.38 -2.92 9.34
N ASP A 107 -13.93 -1.90 8.67
CA ASP A 107 -15.36 -1.58 8.72
C ASP A 107 -16.20 -2.78 8.26
N MET A 108 -15.77 -3.43 7.19
CA MET A 108 -16.45 -4.64 6.68
C MET A 108 -16.38 -5.80 7.66
N ARG A 109 -15.21 -6.02 8.29
CA ARG A 109 -15.03 -7.05 9.32
C ARG A 109 -15.97 -6.82 10.50
N ASP A 110 -16.08 -5.59 10.97
CA ASP A 110 -16.96 -5.24 12.09
C ASP A 110 -18.44 -5.42 11.70
N ALA A 111 -18.81 -5.09 10.46
CA ALA A 111 -20.14 -5.38 9.92
C ALA A 111 -20.42 -6.89 9.84
N VAL A 112 -19.44 -7.72 9.42
CA VAL A 112 -19.58 -9.19 9.42
C VAL A 112 -19.73 -9.74 10.84
N VAL A 113 -18.99 -9.19 11.81
CA VAL A 113 -19.07 -9.62 13.20
C VAL A 113 -20.43 -9.30 13.82
N SER A 114 -20.97 -8.11 13.56
CA SER A 114 -22.24 -7.64 14.11
C SER A 114 -23.48 -8.23 13.45
N ASP A 115 -23.38 -8.67 12.19
CA ASP A 115 -24.51 -9.20 11.43
C ASP A 115 -25.00 -10.56 11.98
N SER A 116 -26.32 -10.78 11.82
CA SER A 116 -26.93 -12.09 12.09
C SER A 116 -26.36 -13.17 11.17
N ILE A 117 -26.17 -14.38 11.72
CA ILE A 117 -25.61 -15.51 10.98
C ILE A 117 -26.68 -16.11 10.06
N THR A 118 -26.87 -15.50 8.89
CA THR A 118 -27.75 -15.99 7.83
C THR A 118 -26.98 -16.14 6.52
N LEU A 119 -27.40 -17.07 5.66
CA LEU A 119 -26.76 -17.25 4.36
C LEU A 119 -26.86 -16.00 3.47
N PRO A 120 -28.02 -15.32 3.37
CA PRO A 120 -28.11 -14.09 2.59
C PRO A 120 -27.18 -12.97 3.06
N SER A 121 -27.08 -12.76 4.40
CA SER A 121 -26.20 -11.72 4.95
C SER A 121 -24.72 -12.03 4.66
N LEU A 122 -24.29 -13.27 4.92
CA LEU A 122 -22.89 -13.67 4.63
C LEU A 122 -22.55 -13.60 3.15
N ARG A 123 -23.49 -13.96 2.26
CA ARG A 123 -23.28 -13.85 0.81
C ARG A 123 -23.19 -12.39 0.38
N ALA A 124 -24.04 -11.52 0.89
CA ALA A 124 -23.98 -10.09 0.60
C ALA A 124 -22.63 -9.49 1.02
N ARG A 125 -22.16 -9.84 2.23
CA ARG A 125 -20.87 -9.37 2.75
C ARG A 125 -19.69 -9.93 1.95
N ALA A 126 -19.72 -11.20 1.58
CA ALA A 126 -18.68 -11.81 0.76
C ALA A 126 -18.57 -11.12 -0.62
N ASN A 127 -19.69 -10.78 -1.24
CA ASN A 127 -19.69 -10.03 -2.49
C ASN A 127 -19.10 -8.62 -2.32
N THR A 128 -19.42 -7.92 -1.23
CA THR A 128 -18.85 -6.59 -0.96
C THR A 128 -17.34 -6.67 -0.72
N VAL A 129 -16.86 -7.69 0.01
CA VAL A 129 -15.42 -7.96 0.19
C VAL A 129 -14.73 -8.21 -1.15
N TYR A 130 -15.34 -9.03 -2.01
CA TYR A 130 -14.84 -9.27 -3.37
C TYR A 130 -14.72 -7.97 -4.17
N ASP A 131 -15.73 -7.11 -4.13
CA ASP A 131 -15.73 -5.83 -4.84
C ASP A 131 -14.64 -4.88 -4.33
N ILE A 132 -14.40 -4.85 -3.02
CA ILE A 132 -13.31 -4.06 -2.41
C ILE A 132 -11.95 -4.55 -2.91
N MET A 133 -11.71 -5.86 -2.86
CA MET A 133 -10.44 -6.47 -3.31
C MET A 133 -10.23 -6.29 -4.82
N LEU A 134 -11.29 -6.47 -5.63
CA LEU A 134 -11.22 -6.29 -7.07
C LEU A 134 -10.87 -4.83 -7.42
N ARG A 135 -11.47 -3.88 -6.72
CA ARG A 135 -11.23 -2.45 -6.93
C ARG A 135 -9.78 -2.07 -6.64
N ASP A 136 -9.19 -2.64 -5.59
CA ASP A 136 -7.77 -2.43 -5.26
C ASP A 136 -6.85 -2.96 -6.37
N ILE A 137 -7.09 -4.18 -6.86
CA ILE A 137 -6.32 -4.80 -7.96
C ILE A 137 -6.43 -3.98 -9.25
N VAL A 138 -7.63 -3.53 -9.62
CA VAL A 138 -7.88 -2.72 -10.82
C VAL A 138 -7.17 -1.38 -10.72
N GLN A 139 -7.25 -0.73 -9.56
CA GLN A 139 -6.59 0.54 -9.31
C GLN A 139 -5.06 0.42 -9.36
N TRP A 140 -4.50 -0.65 -8.77
CA TRP A 140 -3.08 -0.95 -8.86
C TRP A 140 -2.64 -1.15 -10.31
N ARG A 141 -3.38 -1.95 -11.08
CA ARG A 141 -3.10 -2.18 -12.50
C ARG A 141 -3.14 -0.89 -13.30
N TYR A 142 -4.14 -0.05 -13.10
CA TYR A 142 -4.26 1.24 -13.78
C TYR A 142 -3.06 2.15 -13.47
N THR A 143 -2.68 2.26 -12.20
CA THR A 143 -1.55 3.10 -11.77
C THR A 143 -0.21 2.61 -12.34
N THR A 144 -0.04 1.28 -12.47
CA THR A 144 1.18 0.67 -13.00
C THR A 144 1.25 0.78 -14.52
N GLN A 145 0.13 0.64 -15.22
CA GLN A 145 0.08 0.73 -16.69
C GLN A 145 0.11 2.17 -17.22
N SER A 146 -0.41 3.14 -16.46
CA SER A 146 -0.41 4.55 -16.86
C SER A 146 0.95 5.24 -16.70
N ARG A 147 1.94 4.57 -16.11
CA ARG A 147 3.31 5.05 -16.00
C ARG A 147 4.21 4.27 -16.96
N PRO A 148 4.31 4.68 -18.25
CA PRO A 148 5.30 4.09 -19.13
C PRO A 148 6.67 4.31 -18.52
N LEU A 149 7.40 3.22 -18.27
CA LEU A 149 8.81 3.31 -17.97
C LEU A 149 9.46 4.07 -19.12
N ALA A 150 9.89 5.30 -18.89
CA ALA A 150 10.74 6.01 -19.82
C ALA A 150 12.06 5.24 -19.87
N ILE A 151 12.15 4.28 -20.81
CA ILE A 151 13.39 3.60 -21.11
C ILE A 151 14.22 4.65 -21.86
N PRO A 152 15.34 5.15 -21.28
CA PRO A 152 16.22 6.04 -22.01
C PRO A 152 16.76 5.26 -23.21
N GLY A 153 16.42 5.73 -24.41
CA GLY A 153 16.97 5.24 -25.67
C GLY A 153 18.44 5.63 -25.81
#